data_e5170a0551892d33294a8e21cf702603
#
_entry.id   e5170a0551892d33294a8e21cf702603
#
_cell.length_a   1.000
_cell.length_b   1.000
_cell.length_c   1.000
_cell.angle_alpha   90.00
_cell.angle_beta   90.00
_cell.angle_gamma   90.00
#
_symmetry.space_group_name_H-M   'P 1'
#
loop_
_entity.id
_entity.type
_entity.pdbx_description
1 polymer ?
#
loop_
_entity_poly.entity_id
_entity_poly.type
_entity_poly.pdbx_seq_one_letter_code
_entity_poly.pdbx_strand_id
1 'polypeptide(L)'
;MKDNERTYIVWQNHAVQFYLAARLLHSKRIFRPAVFCAIQALEDLLKGTLLYWDKSFKPEVGGHRFRAMINAIHNKVPNGKRFDIPEYFYADKRYQTVSRYPTPGKGVAIMERFSDDLDRSFVELIHKVPFQFNSELVSMLSGKNRQALLILRRRNRHIRALRNFLKPWIAA
;
A
#
# COMPACT_ATOMS: atom_id res chain seq x y z
N MET A 1 -16.43 13.41 14.47
CA MET A 1 -15.19 12.73 14.05
C MET A 1 -14.02 13.64 14.40
N LYS A 2 -13.12 13.19 15.27
CA LYS A 2 -11.98 14.01 15.73
C LYS A 2 -11.02 14.23 14.53
N ASP A 3 -10.34 15.36 14.46
CA ASP A 3 -9.48 15.73 13.32
C ASP A 3 -8.43 14.67 12.96
N ASN A 4 -7.91 13.95 13.96
CA ASN A 4 -6.95 12.85 13.74
C ASN A 4 -7.55 11.63 13.03
N GLU A 5 -8.86 11.35 13.18
CA GLU A 5 -9.51 10.23 12.49
C GLU A 5 -9.67 10.50 11.00
N ARG A 6 -9.82 11.75 10.60
CA ARG A 6 -9.83 12.14 9.19
C ARG A 6 -8.46 11.97 8.54
N THR A 7 -7.39 12.22 9.29
CA THR A 7 -6.04 12.26 8.72
C THR A 7 -5.55 10.86 8.29
N TYR A 8 -5.72 9.81 9.10
CA TYR A 8 -5.26 8.48 8.69
C TYR A 8 -6.07 7.90 7.52
N ILE A 9 -7.37 8.28 7.41
CA ILE A 9 -8.21 7.88 6.27
C ILE A 9 -7.67 8.46 4.96
N VAL A 10 -7.21 9.70 4.99
CA VAL A 10 -6.59 10.34 3.81
C VAL A 10 -5.38 9.54 3.35
N TRP A 11 -4.50 9.14 4.27
CA TRP A 11 -3.35 8.29 3.95
C TRP A 11 -3.76 6.92 3.39
N GLN A 12 -4.79 6.30 3.96
CA GLN A 12 -5.31 5.04 3.42
C GLN A 12 -5.87 5.19 2.00
N ASN A 13 -6.59 6.28 1.73
CA ASN A 13 -7.14 6.55 0.41
C ASN A 13 -6.03 6.77 -0.63
N HIS A 14 -5.01 7.55 -0.30
CA HIS A 14 -3.84 7.72 -1.16
C HIS A 14 -3.14 6.39 -1.41
N ALA A 15 -2.94 5.59 -0.38
CA ALA A 15 -2.31 4.28 -0.51
C ALA A 15 -3.07 3.38 -1.49
N VAL A 16 -4.42 3.37 -1.44
CA VAL A 16 -5.26 2.60 -2.38
C VAL A 16 -5.07 3.10 -3.81
N GLN A 17 -5.08 4.40 -4.04
CA GLN A 17 -4.90 4.97 -5.37
C GLN A 17 -3.53 4.61 -5.95
N PHE A 18 -2.45 4.74 -5.15
CA PHE A 18 -1.11 4.36 -5.58
C PHE A 18 -0.98 2.85 -5.80
N TYR A 19 -1.59 2.02 -4.97
CA TYR A 19 -1.62 0.57 -5.16
C TYR A 19 -2.25 0.18 -6.50
N LEU A 20 -3.40 0.76 -6.84
CA LEU A 20 -4.08 0.53 -8.10
C LEU A 20 -3.25 1.01 -9.28
N ALA A 21 -2.66 2.19 -9.17
CA ALA A 21 -1.76 2.74 -10.18
C ALA A 21 -0.55 1.82 -10.41
N ALA A 22 0.08 1.33 -9.33
CA ALA A 22 1.20 0.39 -9.41
C ALA A 22 0.82 -0.88 -10.18
N ARG A 23 -0.32 -1.48 -9.85
CA ARG A 23 -0.80 -2.69 -10.52
C ARG A 23 -1.13 -2.45 -11.99
N LEU A 24 -1.80 -1.35 -12.31
CA LEU A 24 -2.12 -0.98 -13.69
C LEU A 24 -0.83 -0.78 -14.50
N LEU A 25 0.07 0.04 -14.03
CA LEU A 25 1.34 0.36 -14.70
C LEU A 25 2.20 -0.91 -14.90
N HIS A 26 2.29 -1.76 -13.87
CA HIS A 26 3.00 -3.04 -13.97
C HIS A 26 2.35 -3.95 -15.03
N SER A 27 1.02 -4.02 -15.09
CA SER A 27 0.31 -4.82 -16.10
C SER A 27 0.56 -4.34 -17.53
N LYS A 28 0.89 -3.06 -17.70
CA LYS A 28 1.25 -2.43 -18.96
C LYS A 28 2.76 -2.39 -19.23
N ARG A 29 3.57 -3.02 -18.36
CA ARG A 29 5.04 -3.05 -18.42
C ARG A 29 5.69 -1.67 -18.31
N ILE A 30 5.01 -0.71 -17.67
CA ILE A 30 5.53 0.63 -17.36
C ILE A 30 6.17 0.57 -15.98
N PHE A 31 7.37 0.02 -15.90
CA PHE A 31 7.93 -0.48 -14.65
C PHE A 31 8.39 0.60 -13.68
N ARG A 32 9.09 1.63 -14.14
CA ARG A 32 9.57 2.70 -13.23
C ARG A 32 8.45 3.37 -12.45
N PRO A 33 7.41 3.90 -13.11
CA PRO A 33 6.26 4.45 -12.41
C PRO A 33 5.54 3.41 -11.55
N ALA A 34 5.49 2.14 -11.96
CA ALA A 34 4.88 1.09 -11.16
C ALA A 34 5.60 0.90 -9.81
N VAL A 35 6.94 0.88 -9.83
CA VAL A 35 7.76 0.78 -8.61
C VAL A 35 7.57 2.01 -7.73
N PHE A 36 7.59 3.21 -8.29
CA PHE A 36 7.32 4.44 -7.55
C PHE A 36 5.97 4.38 -6.84
N CYS A 37 4.91 4.04 -7.58
CA CYS A 37 3.56 3.95 -7.01
C CYS A 37 3.46 2.84 -5.93
N ALA A 38 4.16 1.71 -6.10
CA ALA A 38 4.17 0.64 -5.11
C ALA A 38 4.82 1.08 -3.80
N ILE A 39 5.98 1.74 -3.89
CA ILE A 39 6.67 2.29 -2.71
C ILE A 39 5.78 3.31 -2.02
N GLN A 40 5.17 4.21 -2.77
CA GLN A 40 4.29 5.24 -2.21
C GLN A 40 3.05 4.62 -1.53
N ALA A 41 2.43 3.60 -2.14
CA ALA A 41 1.31 2.89 -1.55
C ALA A 41 1.64 2.27 -0.19
N LEU A 42 2.79 1.59 -0.08
CA LEU A 42 3.23 0.97 1.16
C LEU A 42 3.62 2.02 2.21
N GLU A 43 4.29 3.11 1.79
CA GLU A 43 4.66 4.21 2.68
C GLU A 43 3.42 4.88 3.27
N ASP A 44 2.42 5.17 2.46
CA ASP A 44 1.19 5.84 2.90
C ASP A 44 0.38 4.94 3.85
N LEU A 45 0.35 3.61 3.62
CA LEU A 45 -0.25 2.67 4.57
C LEU A 45 0.50 2.63 5.91
N LEU A 46 1.84 2.64 5.90
CA LEU A 46 2.64 2.68 7.13
C LEU A 46 2.37 3.97 7.91
N LYS A 47 2.32 5.11 7.22
CA LYS A 47 2.01 6.41 7.84
C LYS A 47 0.58 6.44 8.41
N GLY A 48 -0.39 6.00 7.65
CA GLY A 48 -1.78 5.89 8.11
C GLY A 48 -1.92 4.96 9.32
N THR A 49 -1.21 3.82 9.30
CA THR A 49 -1.19 2.88 10.43
C THR A 49 -0.60 3.53 11.69
N LEU A 50 0.54 4.21 11.56
CA LEU A 50 1.15 4.90 12.69
C LEU A 50 0.27 6.03 13.23
N LEU A 51 -0.34 6.84 12.39
CA LEU A 51 -1.25 7.90 12.80
C LEU A 51 -2.45 7.36 13.60
N TYR A 52 -2.91 6.17 13.26
CA TYR A 52 -4.00 5.54 14.00
C TYR A 52 -3.57 5.10 15.42
N TRP A 53 -2.40 4.45 15.54
CA TRP A 53 -1.93 3.87 16.79
C TRP A 53 -1.09 4.82 17.65
N ASP A 54 -0.51 5.86 17.05
CA ASP A 54 0.36 6.85 17.70
C ASP A 54 -0.06 8.27 17.33
N LYS A 55 -0.84 8.90 18.19
CA LYS A 55 -1.30 10.27 17.98
C LYS A 55 -0.19 11.33 17.96
N SER A 56 0.99 10.98 18.47
CA SER A 56 2.17 11.87 18.44
C SER A 56 2.97 11.76 17.15
N PHE A 57 2.68 10.77 16.30
CA PHE A 57 3.37 10.58 15.03
C PHE A 57 3.09 11.71 14.06
N LYS A 58 4.16 12.28 13.50
CA LYS A 58 4.10 13.34 12.49
C LYS A 58 4.62 12.81 11.15
N PRO A 59 3.73 12.53 10.19
CA PRO A 59 4.10 11.92 8.90
C PRO A 59 5.12 12.74 8.11
N GLU A 60 5.05 14.07 8.23
CA GLU A 60 5.92 15.01 7.52
C GLU A 60 7.38 14.89 7.99
N VAL A 61 7.56 14.62 9.30
CA VAL A 61 8.88 14.50 9.91
C VAL A 61 9.46 13.10 9.75
N GLY A 62 8.59 12.08 9.61
CA GLY A 62 8.98 10.68 9.49
C GLY A 62 9.79 10.36 8.23
N GLY A 63 9.67 11.16 7.17
CA GLY A 63 10.33 10.93 5.89
C GLY A 63 10.07 9.53 5.33
N HIS A 64 10.97 9.04 4.48
CA HIS A 64 10.88 7.72 3.84
C HIS A 64 11.57 6.62 4.67
N ARG A 65 11.40 6.62 5.98
CA ARG A 65 12.08 5.69 6.90
C ARG A 65 11.27 4.41 7.13
N PHE A 66 11.07 3.61 6.09
CA PHE A 66 10.29 2.37 6.15
C PHE A 66 10.64 1.48 7.34
N ARG A 67 11.93 1.14 7.53
CA ARG A 67 12.36 0.26 8.62
C ARG A 67 11.97 0.81 9.99
N ALA A 68 12.12 2.12 10.20
CA ALA A 68 11.73 2.75 11.46
C ALA A 68 10.21 2.71 11.66
N MET A 69 9.43 2.95 10.60
CA MET A 69 7.97 2.87 10.64
C MET A 69 7.49 1.43 10.90
N ILE A 70 8.07 0.43 10.24
CA ILE A 70 7.77 -1.00 10.45
C ILE A 70 8.03 -1.37 11.90
N ASN A 71 9.21 -1.03 12.45
CA ASN A 71 9.55 -1.32 13.83
C ASN A 71 8.60 -0.61 14.82
N ALA A 72 8.24 0.64 14.55
CA ALA A 72 7.29 1.37 15.39
C ALA A 72 5.91 0.71 15.39
N ILE A 73 5.44 0.21 14.23
CA ILE A 73 4.17 -0.52 14.14
C ILE A 73 4.25 -1.84 14.90
N HIS A 74 5.32 -2.62 14.75
CA HIS A 74 5.50 -3.89 15.47
C HIS A 74 5.48 -3.70 16.99
N ASN A 75 5.95 -2.56 17.48
CA ASN A 75 5.99 -2.25 18.91
C ASN A 75 4.65 -1.71 19.46
N LYS A 76 3.81 -1.12 18.61
CA LYS A 76 2.62 -0.37 19.03
C LYS A 76 1.30 -1.07 18.72
N VAL A 77 1.28 -1.97 17.74
CA VAL A 77 0.04 -2.67 17.36
C VAL A 77 -0.22 -3.83 18.34
N PRO A 78 -1.26 -3.78 19.17
CA PRO A 78 -1.59 -4.85 20.12
C PRO A 78 -1.85 -6.15 19.36
N ASN A 79 -1.22 -7.25 19.79
CA ASN A 79 -1.38 -8.58 19.18
C ASN A 79 -1.19 -8.62 17.65
N GLY A 80 -0.55 -7.60 17.11
CA GLY A 80 -0.31 -7.51 15.68
C GLY A 80 0.60 -8.65 15.23
N LYS A 81 0.09 -9.61 14.45
CA LYS A 81 0.96 -10.49 13.69
C LYS A 81 1.98 -9.61 13.00
N ARG A 82 3.26 -9.91 13.22
CA ARG A 82 4.33 -9.24 12.49
C ARG A 82 4.02 -9.35 11.00
N PHE A 83 4.17 -8.28 10.29
CA PHE A 83 4.12 -8.24 8.84
C PHE A 83 5.52 -7.96 8.32
N ASP A 84 5.78 -8.39 7.11
CA ASP A 84 7.06 -8.17 6.47
C ASP A 84 6.84 -7.50 5.12
N ILE A 85 7.54 -6.39 4.92
CA ILE A 85 7.64 -5.74 3.61
C ILE A 85 9.01 -6.13 3.04
N PRO A 86 9.07 -6.75 1.87
CA PRO A 86 10.34 -7.11 1.27
C PRO A 86 11.31 -5.94 1.20
N GLU A 87 12.54 -6.21 1.64
CA GLU A 87 13.56 -5.17 1.86
C GLU A 87 13.86 -4.34 0.61
N TYR A 88 13.72 -4.93 -0.57
CA TYR A 88 13.99 -4.24 -1.82
C TYR A 88 13.05 -3.04 -2.08
N PHE A 89 11.85 -3.00 -1.45
CA PHE A 89 10.98 -1.83 -1.56
C PHE A 89 11.54 -0.59 -0.87
N TYR A 90 12.37 -0.77 0.16
CA TYR A 90 12.82 0.35 0.98
C TYR A 90 14.33 0.44 1.22
N ALA A 91 15.09 -0.66 1.11
CA ALA A 91 16.52 -0.66 1.34
C ALA A 91 17.34 -0.48 0.05
N ASP A 92 16.80 -0.89 -1.10
CA ASP A 92 17.49 -0.70 -2.36
C ASP A 92 17.36 0.76 -2.83
N LYS A 93 18.43 1.52 -2.63
CA LYS A 93 18.52 2.91 -3.11
C LYS A 93 18.22 3.05 -4.61
N ARG A 94 18.48 2.00 -5.41
CA ARG A 94 18.15 1.99 -6.84
C ARG A 94 16.66 2.04 -7.06
N TYR A 95 15.85 1.30 -6.28
CA TYR A 95 14.40 1.37 -6.34
C TYR A 95 13.88 2.75 -5.98
N GLN A 96 14.38 3.34 -4.89
CA GLN A 96 13.94 4.66 -4.44
C GLN A 96 14.39 5.78 -5.37
N THR A 97 15.64 5.75 -5.82
CA THR A 97 16.20 6.84 -6.63
C THR A 97 15.81 6.71 -8.10
N VAL A 98 15.97 5.52 -8.69
CA VAL A 98 15.71 5.30 -10.14
C VAL A 98 14.23 5.31 -10.46
N SER A 99 13.35 4.95 -9.52
CA SER A 99 11.90 5.08 -9.74
C SER A 99 11.43 6.53 -9.77
N ARG A 100 12.08 7.41 -9.00
CA ARG A 100 11.72 8.85 -8.89
C ARG A 100 12.38 9.72 -9.95
N TYR A 101 13.64 9.44 -10.28
CA TYR A 101 14.44 10.29 -11.15
C TYR A 101 14.90 9.53 -12.40
N PRO A 102 14.72 10.10 -13.60
CA PRO A 102 15.22 9.51 -14.82
C PRO A 102 16.76 9.54 -14.79
N THR A 103 17.36 8.37 -14.59
CA THR A 103 18.82 8.24 -14.65
C THR A 103 19.18 7.56 -15.97
N PRO A 104 19.90 8.25 -16.88
CA PRO A 104 20.30 7.67 -18.14
C PRO A 104 21.08 6.35 -17.96
N GLY A 105 20.78 5.35 -18.77
CA GLY A 105 21.49 4.05 -18.75
C GLY A 105 21.16 3.13 -17.58
N LYS A 106 20.36 3.55 -16.58
CA LYS A 106 19.96 2.68 -15.47
C LYS A 106 18.51 2.25 -15.60
N GLY A 107 18.31 0.96 -15.88
CA GLY A 107 17.00 0.29 -15.81
C GLY A 107 16.61 -0.06 -14.38
N VAL A 108 15.31 -0.15 -14.10
CA VAL A 108 14.80 -0.80 -12.89
C VAL A 108 14.63 -2.28 -13.21
N ALA A 109 15.49 -3.12 -12.62
CA ALA A 109 15.24 -4.55 -12.64
C ALA A 109 14.05 -4.85 -11.74
N ILE A 110 12.96 -5.39 -12.32
CA ILE A 110 11.79 -5.77 -11.54
C ILE A 110 11.94 -7.21 -11.12
N MET A 111 11.79 -7.44 -9.83
CA MET A 111 11.75 -8.79 -9.27
C MET A 111 10.52 -9.52 -9.82
N GLU A 112 10.68 -10.81 -10.18
CA GLU A 112 9.57 -11.63 -10.68
C GLU A 112 8.36 -11.62 -9.75
N ARG A 113 8.60 -11.53 -8.45
CA ARG A 113 7.58 -11.50 -7.40
C ARG A 113 7.03 -10.12 -7.08
N PHE A 114 7.43 -9.07 -7.79
CA PHE A 114 7.08 -7.68 -7.46
C PHE A 114 5.58 -7.50 -7.18
N SER A 115 4.72 -7.96 -8.08
CA SER A 115 3.26 -7.81 -7.91
C SER A 115 2.72 -8.62 -6.74
N ASP A 116 3.21 -9.85 -6.54
CA ASP A 116 2.76 -10.72 -5.46
C ASP A 116 3.20 -10.19 -4.10
N ASP A 117 4.43 -9.71 -4.00
CA ASP A 117 4.97 -9.09 -2.79
C ASP A 117 4.27 -7.77 -2.45
N LEU A 118 3.95 -6.94 -3.47
CA LEU A 118 3.15 -5.74 -3.28
C LEU A 118 1.74 -6.09 -2.77
N ASP A 119 1.08 -7.05 -3.41
CA ASP A 119 -0.28 -7.47 -3.04
C ASP A 119 -0.32 -8.03 -1.62
N ARG A 120 0.64 -8.88 -1.25
CA ARG A 120 0.77 -9.44 0.10
C ARG A 120 0.98 -8.34 1.12
N SER A 121 2.00 -7.48 0.92
CA SER A 121 2.33 -6.41 1.86
C SER A 121 1.17 -5.42 2.03
N PHE A 122 0.49 -5.08 0.94
CA PHE A 122 -0.68 -4.20 0.98
C PHE A 122 -1.82 -4.81 1.81
N VAL A 123 -2.16 -6.08 1.56
CA VAL A 123 -3.23 -6.78 2.29
C VAL A 123 -2.87 -6.96 3.77
N GLU A 124 -1.63 -7.31 4.09
CA GLU A 124 -1.18 -7.45 5.47
C GLU A 124 -1.25 -6.13 6.24
N LEU A 125 -0.85 -5.02 5.62
CA LEU A 125 -0.89 -3.70 6.25
C LEU A 125 -2.30 -3.17 6.43
N ILE A 126 -3.18 -3.32 5.44
CA ILE A 126 -4.53 -2.79 5.52
C ILE A 126 -5.36 -3.44 6.65
N HIS A 127 -4.98 -4.66 7.06
CA HIS A 127 -5.59 -5.34 8.20
C HIS A 127 -5.12 -4.83 9.58
N LYS A 128 -4.09 -3.98 9.63
CA LYS A 128 -3.52 -3.51 10.90
C LYS A 128 -4.27 -2.35 11.53
N VAL A 129 -5.13 -1.71 10.78
CA VAL A 129 -6.00 -0.64 11.28
C VAL A 129 -7.45 -0.95 10.94
N PRO A 130 -8.41 -0.47 11.72
CA PRO A 130 -9.79 -0.47 11.28
C PRO A 130 -9.87 0.27 9.95
N PHE A 131 -10.20 -0.45 8.90
CA PHE A 131 -10.36 0.15 7.60
C PHE A 131 -11.66 0.96 7.64
N GLN A 132 -11.53 2.24 7.76
CA GLN A 132 -12.70 3.09 7.57
C GLN A 132 -12.95 3.19 6.08
N PHE A 133 -14.15 2.89 5.72
CA PHE A 133 -14.75 2.81 4.42
C PHE A 133 -14.03 3.64 3.35
N ASN A 134 -13.27 2.97 2.50
CA ASN A 134 -12.81 3.54 1.26
C ASN A 134 -13.83 3.19 0.18
N SER A 135 -14.66 4.15 -0.18
CA SER A 135 -15.68 3.98 -1.19
C SER A 135 -15.12 3.49 -2.54
N GLU A 136 -13.90 3.88 -2.90
CA GLU A 136 -13.26 3.46 -4.14
C GLU A 136 -12.91 1.97 -4.12
N LEU A 137 -12.19 1.50 -3.11
CA LEU A 137 -11.78 0.09 -3.03
C LEU A 137 -13.00 -0.83 -2.92
N VAL A 138 -14.00 -0.43 -2.13
CA VAL A 138 -15.28 -1.16 -2.02
C VAL A 138 -16.03 -1.16 -3.36
N SER A 139 -16.14 -0.02 -4.02
CA SER A 139 -16.78 0.11 -5.34
C SER A 139 -16.11 -0.78 -6.37
N MET A 140 -14.79 -0.85 -6.39
CA MET A 140 -14.03 -1.72 -7.29
C MET A 140 -14.27 -3.20 -7.00
N LEU A 141 -14.24 -3.60 -5.72
CA LEU A 141 -14.40 -5.00 -5.32
C LEU A 141 -15.84 -5.50 -5.42
N SER A 142 -16.83 -4.61 -5.32
CA SER A 142 -18.24 -4.90 -5.57
C SER A 142 -18.57 -5.09 -7.05
N GLY A 143 -17.65 -4.71 -7.94
CA GLY A 143 -17.83 -4.81 -9.40
C GLY A 143 -18.51 -3.59 -10.03
N LYS A 144 -18.82 -2.54 -9.28
CA LYS A 144 -19.35 -1.28 -9.83
C LYS A 144 -18.35 -0.66 -10.83
N ASN A 145 -17.04 -0.83 -10.60
CA ASN A 145 -16.02 -0.49 -11.58
C ASN A 145 -15.36 -1.77 -12.14
N ARG A 146 -15.90 -2.28 -13.24
CA ARG A 146 -15.46 -3.54 -13.86
C ARG A 146 -13.99 -3.51 -14.30
N GLN A 147 -13.51 -2.40 -14.83
CA GLN A 147 -12.12 -2.28 -15.27
C GLN A 147 -11.14 -2.34 -14.09
N ALA A 148 -11.42 -1.61 -13.04
CA ALA A 148 -10.61 -1.64 -11.82
C ALA A 148 -10.62 -3.03 -11.17
N LEU A 149 -11.77 -3.71 -11.13
CA LEU A 149 -11.87 -5.07 -10.63
C LEU A 149 -11.00 -6.05 -11.45
N LEU A 150 -10.95 -5.91 -12.77
CA LEU A 150 -10.07 -6.72 -13.63
C LEU A 150 -8.60 -6.49 -13.32
N ILE A 151 -8.18 -5.25 -13.09
CA ILE A 151 -6.81 -4.90 -12.69
C ILE A 151 -6.47 -5.54 -11.34
N LEU A 152 -7.38 -5.44 -10.36
CA LEU A 152 -7.19 -6.02 -9.03
C LEU A 152 -7.12 -7.56 -9.06
N ARG A 153 -7.92 -8.21 -9.88
CA ARG A 153 -7.99 -9.68 -10.00
C ARG A 153 -6.82 -10.27 -10.77
N ARG A 154 -6.26 -9.53 -11.71
CA ARG A 154 -5.22 -10.06 -12.61
C ARG A 154 -4.00 -10.53 -11.83
N ARG A 155 -3.77 -11.86 -11.77
CA ARG A 155 -2.65 -12.50 -11.07
C ARG A 155 -2.50 -12.09 -9.60
N ASN A 156 -3.58 -11.68 -8.92
CA ASN A 156 -3.57 -11.32 -7.51
C ASN A 156 -4.06 -12.51 -6.67
N ARG A 157 -3.14 -13.24 -6.05
CA ARG A 157 -3.44 -14.37 -5.17
C ARG A 157 -4.10 -13.93 -3.86
N HIS A 158 -3.88 -12.69 -3.45
CA HIS A 158 -4.36 -12.12 -2.19
C HIS A 158 -5.74 -11.46 -2.30
N ILE A 159 -6.33 -11.38 -3.51
CA ILE A 159 -7.63 -10.73 -3.75
C ILE A 159 -8.76 -11.32 -2.88
N ARG A 160 -8.71 -12.63 -2.61
CA ARG A 160 -9.72 -13.29 -1.76
C ARG A 160 -9.66 -12.78 -0.32
N ALA A 161 -8.44 -12.65 0.24
CA ALA A 161 -8.23 -12.12 1.58
C ALA A 161 -8.74 -10.67 1.67
N LEU A 162 -8.41 -9.83 0.70
CA LEU A 162 -8.87 -8.45 0.62
C LEU A 162 -10.41 -8.38 0.53
N ARG A 163 -11.05 -9.18 -0.31
CA ARG A 163 -12.52 -9.23 -0.42
C ARG A 163 -13.17 -9.70 0.87
N ASN A 164 -12.64 -10.72 1.53
CA ASN A 164 -13.17 -11.21 2.78
C ASN A 164 -13.09 -10.15 3.89
N PHE A 165 -11.99 -9.43 3.95
CA PHE A 165 -11.83 -8.32 4.88
C PHE A 165 -12.86 -7.22 4.66
N LEU A 166 -13.14 -6.88 3.41
CA LEU A 166 -14.06 -5.80 3.05
C LEU A 166 -15.52 -6.27 2.87
N LYS A 167 -15.80 -7.57 3.05
CA LYS A 167 -17.13 -8.14 2.85
C LYS A 167 -18.26 -7.39 3.59
N PRO A 168 -18.08 -6.96 4.85
CA PRO A 168 -19.13 -6.21 5.55
C PRO A 168 -19.57 -4.93 4.84
N TRP A 169 -18.67 -4.30 4.11
CA TRP A 169 -18.92 -3.04 3.39
C TRP A 169 -19.30 -3.24 1.91
N ILE A 170 -19.00 -4.40 1.33
CA ILE A 170 -19.37 -4.72 -0.06
C ILE A 170 -20.84 -5.13 -0.14
N ALA A 171 -21.37 -5.70 0.93
CA ALA A 171 -22.76 -6.19 1.00
C ALA A 171 -23.77 -5.11 1.42
N ALA A 172 -23.29 -3.99 1.94
CA ALA A 172 -24.10 -2.83 2.29
C ALA A 172 -24.28 -1.88 1.08
#